data_a4f034e15e4e8ec7f16847e43c73e7b3
#
_entry.id   a4f034e15e4e8ec7f16847e43c73e7b3
#
_cell.length_a   1.000
_cell.length_b   1.000
_cell.length_c   1.000
_cell.angle_alpha   90.00
_cell.angle_beta   90.00
_cell.angle_gamma   90.00
#
_symmetry.space_group_name_H-M   'P 1'
#
loop_
_entity.id
_entity.type
_entity.pdbx_description
1 polymer ?
#
loop_
_entity_poly.entity_id
_entity_poly.type
_entity_poly.pdbx_seq_one_letter_code
_entity_poly.pdbx_strand_id
1 'polypeptide(L)'
;NNPNNPTGKIYSEEEIKGLAEILRENNSKTGRITYLICDEPYRAIVYDGAKVAPAFQFYENTVIVSSFAKDLSLPGERIGYVSVNPKSDNPDEFIKAVTFALRVLGCVNAPAFFQKVIAKSWDAKVDYSSYKTRRDKLMAVLDKAGIQYHRPEGAFYLFCKVPENFNGDDGDFCFHLKKHLILA
;
A
#
# COMPACT_ATOMS: atom_id res chain seq x y z
N ASN A 1 0.62 -0.61 -5.49
CA ASN A 1 0.65 -0.30 -4.07
C ASN A 1 0.43 1.20 -3.88
N ASN A 2 -0.66 1.60 -3.20
CA ASN A 2 -1.08 3.01 -3.11
C ASN A 2 -1.80 3.29 -1.77
N PRO A 3 -1.24 4.12 -0.88
CA PRO A 3 0.10 4.73 -0.90
C PRO A 3 1.23 3.72 -1.01
N ASN A 4 2.33 4.11 -1.64
CA ASN A 4 3.40 3.18 -2.01
C ASN A 4 4.34 2.88 -0.83
N ASN A 5 4.66 1.61 -0.66
CA ASN A 5 5.78 1.15 0.14
C ASN A 5 6.93 0.76 -0.83
N PRO A 6 8.11 1.39 -0.79
CA PRO A 6 8.64 2.20 0.33
C PRO A 6 8.61 3.72 0.13
N THR A 7 8.13 4.25 -0.99
CA THR A 7 8.34 5.66 -1.34
C THR A 7 7.38 6.64 -0.65
N GLY A 8 6.25 6.15 -0.12
CA GLY A 8 5.19 7.00 0.43
C GLY A 8 4.44 7.83 -0.62
N LYS A 9 4.71 7.64 -1.92
CA LYS A 9 4.01 8.33 -2.99
C LYS A 9 2.56 7.87 -3.09
N ILE A 10 1.67 8.79 -3.45
CA ILE A 10 0.29 8.52 -3.83
C ILE A 10 0.15 8.78 -5.33
N TYR A 11 -0.42 7.83 -6.06
CA TYR A 11 -0.75 8.04 -7.47
C TYR A 11 -1.98 8.93 -7.58
N SER A 12 -1.88 9.93 -8.44
CA SER A 12 -2.98 10.86 -8.72
C SER A 12 -4.14 10.17 -9.45
N GLU A 13 -5.28 10.83 -9.47
CA GLU A 13 -6.45 10.36 -10.21
C GLU A 13 -6.15 10.27 -11.71
N GLU A 14 -5.40 11.22 -12.25
CA GLU A 14 -4.98 11.27 -13.66
C GLU A 14 -4.04 10.11 -13.99
N GLU A 15 -3.10 9.78 -13.11
CA GLU A 15 -2.19 8.63 -13.29
C GLU A 15 -2.99 7.31 -13.31
N ILE A 16 -3.98 7.14 -12.42
CA ILE A 16 -4.82 5.94 -12.39
C ILE A 16 -5.75 5.86 -13.62
N LYS A 17 -6.31 6.98 -14.06
CA LYS A 17 -7.11 7.06 -15.30
C LYS A 17 -6.28 6.70 -16.53
N GLY A 18 -5.09 7.29 -16.67
CA GLY A 18 -4.19 6.99 -17.78
C GLY A 18 -3.78 5.50 -17.80
N LEU A 19 -3.50 4.91 -16.63
CA LEU A 19 -3.24 3.49 -16.53
C LEU A 19 -4.45 2.65 -16.97
N ALA A 20 -5.66 3.03 -16.55
CA ALA A 20 -6.89 2.34 -16.94
C ALA A 20 -7.13 2.36 -18.46
N GLU A 21 -6.84 3.48 -19.13
CA GLU A 21 -6.92 3.61 -20.59
C GLU A 21 -5.94 2.66 -21.29
N ILE A 22 -4.68 2.64 -20.84
CA ILE A 22 -3.65 1.72 -21.38
C ILE A 22 -4.08 0.27 -21.22
N LEU A 23 -4.64 -0.11 -20.06
CA LEU A 23 -5.10 -1.47 -19.81
C LEU A 23 -6.27 -1.86 -20.72
N ARG A 24 -7.24 -0.97 -20.95
CA ARG A 24 -8.36 -1.20 -21.88
C ARG A 24 -7.87 -1.35 -23.32
N GLU A 25 -6.96 -0.50 -23.73
CA GLU A 25 -6.37 -0.58 -25.07
C GLU A 25 -5.62 -1.91 -25.26
N ASN A 26 -4.84 -2.33 -24.26
CA ASN A 26 -4.17 -3.64 -24.28
C ASN A 26 -5.16 -4.80 -24.36
N ASN A 27 -6.23 -4.78 -23.57
CA ASN A 27 -7.27 -5.80 -23.59
C ASN A 27 -7.93 -5.90 -24.98
N SER A 28 -8.24 -4.75 -25.58
CA SER A 28 -8.80 -4.69 -26.95
C SER A 28 -7.86 -5.28 -28.00
N LYS A 29 -6.56 -4.99 -27.89
CA LYS A 29 -5.55 -5.48 -28.85
C LYS A 29 -5.26 -6.97 -28.71
N THR A 30 -5.27 -7.47 -27.49
CA THR A 30 -4.85 -8.86 -27.20
C THR A 30 -6.01 -9.84 -27.11
N GLY A 31 -7.24 -9.34 -26.93
CA GLY A 31 -8.41 -10.16 -26.60
C GLY A 31 -8.32 -10.82 -25.21
N ARG A 32 -7.41 -10.34 -24.35
CA ARG A 32 -7.20 -10.87 -23.00
C ARG A 32 -7.48 -9.79 -21.96
N ILE A 33 -8.09 -10.19 -20.86
CA ILE A 33 -8.37 -9.29 -19.74
C ILE A 33 -7.13 -9.17 -18.85
N THR A 34 -6.69 -7.94 -18.61
CA THR A 34 -5.64 -7.62 -17.66
C THR A 34 -6.28 -7.04 -16.40
N TYR A 35 -6.07 -7.66 -15.25
CA TYR A 35 -6.55 -7.16 -13.97
C TYR A 35 -5.57 -6.15 -13.37
N LEU A 36 -6.11 -5.06 -12.84
CA LEU A 36 -5.37 -4.11 -12.01
C LEU A 36 -5.50 -4.52 -10.53
N ILE A 37 -4.44 -5.05 -9.94
CA ILE A 37 -4.40 -5.39 -8.52
C ILE A 37 -3.86 -4.19 -7.74
N CYS A 38 -4.71 -3.58 -6.91
CA CYS A 38 -4.35 -2.47 -6.02
C CYS A 38 -4.10 -3.01 -4.61
N ASP A 39 -2.85 -2.97 -4.17
CA ASP A 39 -2.48 -3.28 -2.79
C ASP A 39 -2.55 -1.99 -1.95
N GLU A 40 -3.52 -1.90 -1.05
CA GLU A 40 -3.90 -0.67 -0.36
C GLU A 40 -3.90 -0.76 1.19
N PRO A 41 -2.94 -1.41 1.84
CA PRO A 41 -2.93 -1.52 3.31
C PRO A 41 -2.70 -0.17 4.02
N TYR A 42 -2.19 0.84 3.30
CA TYR A 42 -1.89 2.18 3.82
C TYR A 42 -2.93 3.23 3.44
N ARG A 43 -4.05 2.84 2.82
CA ARG A 43 -5.03 3.77 2.24
C ARG A 43 -5.51 4.85 3.21
N ALA A 44 -5.66 4.51 4.50
CA ALA A 44 -6.11 5.45 5.52
C ALA A 44 -4.98 6.35 6.07
N ILE A 45 -3.71 5.98 5.85
CA ILE A 45 -2.55 6.70 6.38
C ILE A 45 -2.06 7.67 5.30
N VAL A 46 -2.64 8.86 5.28
CA VAL A 46 -2.33 9.92 4.33
C VAL A 46 -2.05 11.23 5.07
N TYR A 47 -1.29 12.12 4.45
CA TYR A 47 -0.80 13.34 5.05
C TYR A 47 -1.21 14.57 4.24
N ASP A 48 -1.27 15.71 4.91
CA ASP A 48 -1.38 17.03 4.29
C ASP A 48 -2.57 17.17 3.32
N GLY A 49 -3.66 16.42 3.59
CA GLY A 49 -4.88 16.45 2.77
C GLY A 49 -4.82 15.61 1.49
N ALA A 50 -3.76 14.81 1.30
CA ALA A 50 -3.67 13.89 0.18
C ALA A 50 -4.81 12.86 0.17
N LYS A 51 -5.21 12.42 -1.01
CA LYS A 51 -6.30 11.46 -1.22
C LYS A 51 -5.85 10.33 -2.12
N VAL A 52 -6.23 9.11 -1.76
CA VAL A 52 -5.98 7.93 -2.59
C VAL A 52 -7.11 7.78 -3.60
N ALA A 53 -6.77 7.81 -4.89
CA ALA A 53 -7.74 7.67 -5.98
C ALA A 53 -8.48 6.32 -5.90
N PRO A 54 -9.81 6.30 -6.07
CA PRO A 54 -10.60 5.07 -6.00
C PRO A 54 -10.51 4.28 -7.32
N ALA A 55 -9.54 3.39 -7.43
CA ALA A 55 -9.27 2.64 -8.68
C ALA A 55 -10.50 1.92 -9.26
N PHE A 56 -11.43 1.44 -8.40
CA PHE A 56 -12.70 0.83 -8.82
C PHE A 56 -13.57 1.74 -9.69
N GLN A 57 -13.43 3.05 -9.57
CA GLN A 57 -14.21 4.00 -10.38
C GLN A 57 -13.65 4.17 -11.79
N PHE A 58 -12.36 3.87 -11.98
CA PHE A 58 -11.65 4.16 -13.22
C PHE A 58 -11.42 2.95 -14.10
N TYR A 59 -11.32 1.76 -13.49
CA TYR A 59 -11.10 0.52 -14.23
C TYR A 59 -11.97 -0.61 -13.72
N GLU A 60 -12.75 -1.22 -14.61
CA GLU A 60 -13.70 -2.27 -14.28
C GLU A 60 -13.01 -3.55 -13.79
N ASN A 61 -11.90 -3.95 -14.39
CA ASN A 61 -11.18 -5.17 -13.99
C ASN A 61 -10.17 -4.89 -12.88
N THR A 62 -10.64 -4.28 -11.78
CA THR A 62 -9.83 -3.94 -10.63
C THR A 62 -10.09 -4.88 -9.46
N VAL A 63 -9.02 -5.26 -8.79
CA VAL A 63 -9.02 -6.03 -7.55
C VAL A 63 -8.30 -5.21 -6.47
N ILE A 64 -8.93 -5.01 -5.32
CA ILE A 64 -8.29 -4.38 -4.16
C ILE A 64 -7.88 -5.48 -3.19
N VAL A 65 -6.63 -5.45 -2.77
CA VAL A 65 -6.09 -6.26 -1.67
C VAL A 65 -5.72 -5.32 -0.55
N SER A 66 -6.21 -5.58 0.64
CA SER A 66 -5.91 -4.74 1.80
C SER A 66 -5.90 -5.53 3.10
N SER A 67 -5.47 -4.90 4.18
CA SER A 67 -5.43 -5.53 5.49
C SER A 67 -5.68 -4.51 6.59
N PHE A 68 -6.12 -5.00 7.74
CA PHE A 68 -6.30 -4.18 8.95
C PHE A 68 -5.02 -4.08 9.80
N ALA A 69 -3.91 -4.56 9.25
CA ALA A 69 -2.62 -4.56 9.92
C ALA A 69 -2.04 -3.15 10.16
N LYS A 70 -2.38 -2.19 9.28
CA LYS A 70 -1.79 -0.85 9.27
C LYS A 70 -2.80 0.20 9.74
N ASP A 71 -3.97 0.24 9.14
CA ASP A 71 -5.03 1.20 9.45
C ASP A 71 -5.62 1.01 10.87
N LEU A 72 -5.87 -0.23 11.29
CA LEU A 72 -6.34 -0.53 12.65
C LEU A 72 -5.25 -1.01 13.61
N SER A 73 -3.97 -0.97 13.19
CA SER A 73 -2.83 -1.41 14.01
C SER A 73 -2.95 -2.85 14.53
N LEU A 74 -3.45 -3.77 13.69
CA LEU A 74 -3.66 -5.18 14.00
C LEU A 74 -2.72 -6.11 13.21
N PRO A 75 -1.38 -5.89 13.21
CA PRO A 75 -0.49 -6.68 12.36
C PRO A 75 -0.36 -8.15 12.82
N GLY A 76 -0.52 -8.43 14.11
CA GLY A 76 -0.44 -9.78 14.69
C GLY A 76 -1.66 -10.64 14.37
N GLU A 77 -2.80 -10.04 14.08
CA GLU A 77 -4.08 -10.73 13.99
C GLU A 77 -4.33 -11.39 12.62
N ARG A 78 -3.46 -11.12 11.66
CA ARG A 78 -3.43 -11.75 10.34
C ARG A 78 -4.78 -11.69 9.60
N ILE A 79 -5.38 -10.51 9.55
CA ILE A 79 -6.68 -10.30 8.91
C ILE A 79 -6.61 -9.21 7.84
N GLY A 80 -7.17 -9.51 6.69
CA GLY A 80 -7.28 -8.62 5.52
C GLY A 80 -8.40 -9.09 4.62
N TYR A 81 -8.51 -8.49 3.45
CA TYR A 81 -9.54 -8.83 2.48
C TYR A 81 -9.06 -8.65 1.03
N VAL A 82 -9.75 -9.35 0.15
CA VAL A 82 -9.72 -9.13 -1.29
C VAL A 82 -11.11 -8.69 -1.72
N SER A 83 -11.17 -7.61 -2.49
CA SER A 83 -12.41 -7.11 -3.07
C SER A 83 -12.26 -7.00 -4.59
N VAL A 84 -13.19 -7.57 -5.33
CA VAL A 84 -13.23 -7.51 -6.78
C VAL A 84 -14.28 -6.50 -7.21
N ASN A 85 -13.98 -5.68 -8.19
CA ASN A 85 -14.96 -4.75 -8.73
C ASN A 85 -16.16 -5.54 -9.30
N PRO A 86 -17.41 -5.25 -8.87
CA PRO A 86 -18.58 -5.95 -9.38
C PRO A 86 -18.81 -5.82 -10.89
N LYS A 87 -18.16 -4.84 -11.53
CA LYS A 87 -18.21 -4.61 -12.98
C LYS A 87 -17.13 -5.38 -13.75
N SER A 88 -16.24 -6.11 -13.03
CA SER A 88 -15.20 -6.88 -13.69
C SER A 88 -15.79 -8.07 -14.46
N ASP A 89 -14.99 -8.60 -15.36
CA ASP A 89 -15.36 -9.85 -16.04
C ASP A 89 -15.31 -11.00 -15.04
N ASN A 90 -16.43 -11.75 -14.94
CA ASN A 90 -16.59 -12.92 -14.08
C ASN A 90 -16.13 -12.75 -12.59
N PRO A 91 -16.62 -11.71 -11.85
CA PRO A 91 -16.13 -11.41 -10.50
C PRO A 91 -16.35 -12.57 -9.52
N ASP A 92 -17.44 -13.33 -9.64
CA ASP A 92 -17.74 -14.48 -8.78
C ASP A 92 -16.77 -15.63 -8.99
N GLU A 93 -16.38 -15.90 -10.23
CA GLU A 93 -15.38 -16.93 -10.54
C GLU A 93 -14.00 -16.53 -10.05
N PHE A 94 -13.65 -15.25 -10.15
CA PHE A 94 -12.41 -14.73 -9.58
C PHE A 94 -12.36 -14.96 -8.07
N ILE A 95 -13.42 -14.63 -7.33
CA ILE A 95 -13.50 -14.87 -5.88
C ILE A 95 -13.42 -16.35 -5.53
N LYS A 96 -14.07 -17.23 -6.31
CA LYS A 96 -13.96 -18.69 -6.12
C LYS A 96 -12.52 -19.16 -6.33
N ALA A 97 -11.84 -18.65 -7.36
CA ALA A 97 -10.45 -19.00 -7.63
C ALA A 97 -9.51 -18.54 -6.51
N VAL A 98 -9.68 -17.31 -5.99
CA VAL A 98 -8.91 -16.80 -4.84
C VAL A 98 -9.18 -17.65 -3.60
N THR A 99 -10.43 -17.99 -3.33
CA THR A 99 -10.81 -18.86 -2.20
C THR A 99 -10.16 -20.24 -2.30
N PHE A 100 -10.14 -20.82 -3.49
CA PHE A 100 -9.46 -22.09 -3.74
C PHE A 100 -7.96 -21.99 -3.55
N ALA A 101 -7.33 -20.93 -4.08
CA ALA A 101 -5.90 -20.68 -3.93
C ALA A 101 -5.50 -20.54 -2.45
N LEU A 102 -6.28 -19.79 -1.64
CA LEU A 102 -6.04 -19.66 -0.21
C LEU A 102 -6.06 -21.02 0.52
N ARG A 103 -6.97 -21.91 0.14
CA ARG A 103 -7.03 -23.28 0.70
C ARG A 103 -5.81 -24.11 0.32
N VAL A 104 -5.42 -24.08 -0.95
CA VAL A 104 -4.24 -24.81 -1.44
C VAL A 104 -2.96 -24.31 -0.77
N LEU A 105 -2.86 -22.99 -0.51
CA LEU A 105 -1.72 -22.39 0.20
C LEU A 105 -1.75 -22.61 1.72
N GLY A 106 -2.81 -23.23 2.26
CA GLY A 106 -2.95 -23.50 3.69
C GLY A 106 -3.37 -22.30 4.55
N CYS A 107 -3.69 -21.15 3.93
CA CYS A 107 -4.13 -19.95 4.66
C CYS A 107 -5.59 -20.01 5.11
N VAL A 108 -6.41 -20.72 4.40
CA VAL A 108 -7.84 -21.01 4.56
C VAL A 108 -8.72 -19.80 4.94
N ASN A 109 -8.70 -19.34 6.19
CA ASN A 109 -9.53 -18.24 6.68
C ASN A 109 -8.76 -17.39 7.71
N ALA A 110 -9.12 -16.11 7.80
CA ALA A 110 -8.70 -15.28 8.93
C ALA A 110 -9.33 -15.79 10.25
N PRO A 111 -8.73 -15.50 11.43
CA PRO A 111 -9.28 -15.92 12.72
C PRO A 111 -10.71 -15.45 12.92
N ALA A 112 -11.64 -16.38 13.24
CA ALA A 112 -13.08 -16.09 13.32
C ALA A 112 -13.43 -15.01 14.36
N PHE A 113 -12.67 -14.94 15.46
CA PHE A 113 -12.83 -13.90 16.47
C PHE A 113 -12.59 -12.52 15.87
N PHE A 114 -11.46 -12.34 15.17
CA PHE A 114 -11.13 -11.05 14.57
C PHE A 114 -12.03 -10.67 13.38
N GLN A 115 -12.57 -11.63 12.65
CA GLN A 115 -13.61 -11.33 11.66
C GLN A 115 -14.83 -10.66 12.34
N LYS A 116 -15.26 -11.14 13.52
CA LYS A 116 -16.36 -10.54 14.28
C LYS A 116 -15.99 -9.18 14.88
N VAL A 117 -14.74 -9.02 15.32
CA VAL A 117 -14.23 -7.72 15.80
C VAL A 117 -14.26 -6.69 14.67
N ILE A 118 -13.70 -7.01 13.51
CA ILE A 118 -13.70 -6.12 12.35
C ILE A 118 -15.12 -5.76 11.91
N ALA A 119 -16.02 -6.73 11.86
CA ALA A 119 -17.42 -6.48 11.49
C ALA A 119 -18.11 -5.45 12.40
N LYS A 120 -17.66 -5.31 13.66
CA LYS A 120 -18.15 -4.31 14.62
C LYS A 120 -17.35 -3.03 14.66
N SER A 121 -16.15 -3.01 14.08
CA SER A 121 -15.20 -1.89 14.11
C SER A 121 -14.93 -1.33 12.72
N TRP A 122 -15.75 -1.68 11.76
CA TRP A 122 -15.56 -1.32 10.36
C TRP A 122 -15.43 0.19 10.14
N ASP A 123 -16.15 0.98 10.89
CA ASP A 123 -16.17 2.45 10.84
C ASP A 123 -15.29 3.12 11.92
N ALA A 124 -14.48 2.33 12.63
CA ALA A 124 -13.60 2.85 13.65
C ALA A 124 -12.63 3.89 13.06
N LYS A 125 -12.58 5.04 13.69
CA LYS A 125 -11.65 6.12 13.33
C LYS A 125 -10.39 6.00 14.15
N VAL A 126 -9.26 5.93 13.47
CA VAL A 126 -7.93 5.93 14.10
C VAL A 126 -7.29 7.29 13.88
N ASP A 127 -6.66 7.83 14.92
CA ASP A 127 -5.89 9.06 14.83
C ASP A 127 -4.46 8.76 14.33
N TYR A 128 -4.16 9.19 13.12
CA TYR A 128 -2.84 9.07 12.50
C TYR A 128 -1.94 10.28 12.69
N SER A 129 -2.33 11.26 13.51
CA SER A 129 -1.55 12.49 13.76
C SER A 129 -0.15 12.20 14.31
N SER A 130 -0.01 11.13 15.09
CA SER A 130 1.28 10.66 15.60
C SER A 130 2.26 10.26 14.49
N TYR A 131 1.77 9.64 13.41
CA TYR A 131 2.60 9.31 12.24
C TYR A 131 3.05 10.58 11.51
N LYS A 132 2.16 11.54 11.32
CA LYS A 132 2.51 12.84 10.74
C LYS A 132 3.59 13.54 11.56
N THR A 133 3.41 13.60 12.86
CA THR A 133 4.38 14.24 13.77
C THR A 133 5.75 13.56 13.69
N ARG A 134 5.80 12.23 13.65
CA ARG A 134 7.06 11.46 13.52
C ARG A 134 7.71 11.69 12.17
N ARG A 135 6.93 11.64 11.09
CA ARG A 135 7.40 11.97 9.74
C ARG A 135 8.06 13.34 9.69
N ASP A 136 7.35 14.37 10.14
CA ASP A 136 7.83 15.75 10.06
C ASP A 136 9.12 15.96 10.89
N LYS A 137 9.22 15.32 12.07
CA LYS A 137 10.44 15.34 12.88
C LYS A 137 11.60 14.64 12.16
N LEU A 138 11.37 13.48 11.56
CA LEU A 138 12.41 12.72 10.87
C LEU A 138 12.89 13.48 9.62
N MET A 139 11.96 14.05 8.85
CA MET A 139 12.31 14.89 7.69
C MET A 139 13.20 16.07 8.11
N ALA A 140 12.89 16.74 9.21
CA ALA A 140 13.72 17.85 9.72
C ALA A 140 15.14 17.40 10.12
N VAL A 141 15.30 16.16 10.60
CA VAL A 141 16.63 15.58 10.89
C VAL A 141 17.38 15.26 9.61
N LEU A 142 16.70 14.67 8.61
CA LEU A 142 17.30 14.35 7.30
C LEU A 142 17.72 15.62 6.55
N ASP A 143 16.88 16.67 6.59
CA ASP A 143 17.20 17.99 6.01
C ASP A 143 18.47 18.56 6.62
N LYS A 144 18.60 18.51 7.96
CA LYS A 144 19.82 18.94 8.67
C LYS A 144 21.05 18.14 8.28
N ALA A 145 20.88 16.84 8.02
CA ALA A 145 21.95 15.94 7.61
C ALA A 145 22.29 16.06 6.12
N GLY A 146 21.54 16.82 5.33
CA GLY A 146 21.70 16.93 3.88
C GLY A 146 21.34 15.66 3.12
N ILE A 147 20.53 14.77 3.73
CA ILE A 147 20.11 13.52 3.11
C ILE A 147 18.88 13.77 2.24
N GLN A 148 18.98 13.43 0.97
CA GLN A 148 17.88 13.54 0.02
C GLN A 148 16.88 12.40 0.25
N TYR A 149 15.59 12.72 0.20
CA TYR A 149 14.51 11.75 0.33
C TYR A 149 13.31 12.16 -0.51
N HIS A 150 12.47 11.18 -0.85
CA HIS A 150 11.17 11.48 -1.41
C HIS A 150 10.20 11.85 -0.28
N ARG A 151 9.58 13.05 -0.34
CA ARG A 151 8.60 13.49 0.66
C ARG A 151 7.36 12.59 0.60
N PRO A 152 7.06 11.81 1.66
CA PRO A 152 5.93 10.90 1.62
C PRO A 152 4.60 11.64 1.79
N GLU A 153 3.64 11.28 0.95
CA GLU A 153 2.25 11.76 0.99
C GLU A 153 1.34 10.80 1.78
N GLY A 154 1.79 9.55 1.96
CA GLY A 154 1.11 8.51 2.74
C GLY A 154 2.05 7.41 3.21
N ALA A 155 1.49 6.35 3.77
CA ALA A 155 2.19 5.27 4.46
C ALA A 155 3.03 5.79 5.65
N PHE A 156 4.08 5.08 6.08
CA PHE A 156 4.94 5.52 7.19
C PHE A 156 6.42 5.22 6.88
N TYR A 157 6.82 5.41 5.63
CA TYR A 157 8.19 5.23 5.16
C TYR A 157 8.77 6.55 4.69
N LEU A 158 10.09 6.67 4.83
CA LEU A 158 10.90 7.71 4.22
C LEU A 158 11.95 7.02 3.36
N PHE A 159 11.84 7.16 2.05
CA PHE A 159 12.75 6.56 1.09
C PHE A 159 13.87 7.54 0.78
N CYS A 160 15.05 7.27 1.34
CA CYS A 160 16.20 8.16 1.28
C CYS A 160 17.19 7.72 0.20
N LYS A 161 17.88 8.68 -0.40
CA LYS A 161 19.03 8.41 -1.26
C LYS A 161 20.29 8.26 -0.39
N VAL A 162 21.12 7.28 -0.72
CA VAL A 162 22.47 7.19 -0.12
C VAL A 162 23.22 8.48 -0.40
N PRO A 163 23.89 9.10 0.60
CA PRO A 163 24.65 10.33 0.37
C PRO A 163 25.74 10.14 -0.66
N GLU A 164 25.90 11.10 -1.57
CA GLU A 164 26.87 11.01 -2.70
C GLU A 164 28.32 10.92 -2.23
N ASN A 165 28.62 11.44 -1.05
CA ASN A 165 29.96 11.37 -0.43
C ASN A 165 30.20 10.06 0.35
N PHE A 166 29.23 9.16 0.42
CA PHE A 166 29.42 7.84 1.02
C PHE A 166 30.05 6.90 -0.03
N ASN A 167 31.13 6.24 0.35
CA ASN A 167 31.80 5.28 -0.52
C ASN A 167 31.28 3.87 -0.23
N GLY A 168 30.34 3.40 -1.03
CA GLY A 168 29.70 2.10 -0.90
C GLY A 168 28.28 2.11 -1.49
N ASP A 169 27.65 0.95 -1.53
CA ASP A 169 26.26 0.80 -1.96
C ASP A 169 25.27 1.05 -0.80
N ASP A 170 23.98 0.82 -1.05
CA ASP A 170 22.92 1.00 -0.06
C ASP A 170 23.02 0.00 1.11
N GLY A 171 23.47 -1.23 0.85
CA GLY A 171 23.74 -2.24 1.87
C GLY A 171 24.89 -1.80 2.78
N ASP A 172 25.98 -1.32 2.21
CA ASP A 172 27.12 -0.78 2.96
C ASP A 172 26.72 0.42 3.82
N PHE A 173 25.84 1.28 3.29
CA PHE A 173 25.31 2.42 4.04
C PHE A 173 24.45 1.97 5.21
N CYS A 174 23.59 0.97 5.03
CA CYS A 174 22.80 0.40 6.12
C CYS A 174 23.69 -0.23 7.22
N PHE A 175 24.75 -0.95 6.83
CA PHE A 175 25.73 -1.47 7.79
C PHE A 175 26.50 -0.36 8.52
N HIS A 176 26.81 0.74 7.82
CA HIS A 176 27.41 1.91 8.45
C HIS A 176 26.48 2.52 9.50
N LEU A 177 25.21 2.75 9.16
CA LEU A 177 24.21 3.28 10.09
C LEU A 177 24.03 2.38 11.31
N LYS A 178 24.01 1.06 11.11
CA LYS A 178 23.91 0.09 12.20
C LYS A 178 25.03 0.21 13.24
N LYS A 179 26.27 0.55 12.83
CA LYS A 179 27.38 0.81 13.76
C LYS A 179 27.12 2.01 14.67
N HIS A 180 26.24 2.93 14.26
CA HIS A 180 25.82 4.08 15.05
C HIS A 180 24.45 3.88 15.73
N LEU A 181 23.99 2.63 15.86
CA LEU A 181 22.70 2.24 16.46
C LEU A 181 21.47 2.80 15.71
N ILE A 182 21.63 3.10 14.43
CA ILE A 182 20.52 3.50 13.55
C ILE A 182 20.11 2.25 12.75
N LEU A 183 18.83 1.89 12.83
CA LEU A 183 18.24 0.80 12.03
C LEU A 183 17.43 1.42 10.88
N ALA A 184 17.79 1.10 9.65
CA ALA A 184 17.14 1.56 8.42
C ALA A 184 16.58 0.39 7.62
#